data_d1a560cffe0bdbd8c5f982d89931dc0a
#
_entry.id   d1a560cffe0bdbd8c5f982d89931dc0a
#
_cell.length_a   1.000
_cell.length_b   1.000
_cell.length_c   1.000
_cell.angle_alpha   90.00
_cell.angle_beta   90.00
_cell.angle_gamma   90.00
#
_symmetry.space_group_name_H-M   'P 1'
#
loop_
_entity.id
_entity.type
_entity.pdbx_description
1 polymer ?
#
loop_
_entity_poly.entity_id
_entity_poly.type
_entity_poly.pdbx_seq_one_letter_code
_entity_poly.pdbx_strand_id
1 'polypeptide(L)'
;KGGVRDPEKPFLMMIGMNPPHSPYASTDDCDLEGYERYKDKSLTELLVRDNADTTMAKAAAVRYYFANVSGIDREFGRLLAALDRAGLTENTIVVFASDHGETMTSHSTDDPKNSIWRESLNIPFLVRYPGRVPHRVDDLLLSTPDIMPTLLGLAGLGERIPVRVEGRDYSAVLRQDAVQPERPRAALYMRNLDGGRDADGLVRGFFAQARGVKTAAHTMELRIGRDGTLERVLMFDDAADPYQLHNLAPEEHPALFAALCRELAVLLRDNDDVWFREGVLSDVVPYDTNN
;
A
#
# COMPACT_ATOMS: atom_id res chain seq x y z
N LYS A 1 20.20 11.58 34.37
CA LYS A 1 20.05 11.74 32.93
C LYS A 1 18.53 11.67 32.68
N GLY A 2 17.86 12.83 32.59
CA GLY A 2 16.42 12.90 32.38
C GLY A 2 16.03 12.29 31.05
N GLY A 3 15.25 11.21 31.10
CA GLY A 3 14.63 10.65 29.89
C GLY A 3 13.64 11.65 29.32
N VAL A 4 13.50 11.67 28.00
CA VAL A 4 12.52 12.51 27.29
C VAL A 4 11.07 12.06 27.61
N ARG A 5 10.90 10.79 28.07
CA ARG A 5 9.64 10.18 28.39
C ARG A 5 9.26 10.37 29.88
N ASP A 6 8.04 10.79 30.13
CA ASP A 6 7.41 10.71 31.45
C ASP A 6 6.94 9.25 31.68
N PRO A 7 7.48 8.51 32.66
CA PRO A 7 7.12 7.11 32.88
C PRO A 7 5.65 6.91 33.31
N GLU A 8 5.01 7.93 33.87
CA GLU A 8 3.64 7.86 34.37
C GLU A 8 2.59 8.14 33.28
N LYS A 9 3.05 8.48 32.07
CA LYS A 9 2.16 8.80 30.95
C LYS A 9 2.32 7.84 29.80
N PRO A 10 1.23 7.53 29.07
CA PRO A 10 1.34 6.84 27.81
C PRO A 10 2.12 7.69 26.80
N PHE A 11 2.75 7.05 25.82
CA PHE A 11 3.45 7.74 24.74
C PHE A 11 3.01 7.20 23.38
N LEU A 12 3.14 8.05 22.38
CA LEU A 12 3.13 7.69 20.97
C LEU A 12 4.47 8.08 20.37
N MET A 13 5.10 7.15 19.65
CA MET A 13 6.33 7.42 18.90
C MET A 13 6.13 6.97 17.46
N MET A 14 6.32 7.89 16.52
CA MET A 14 6.36 7.58 15.09
C MET A 14 7.79 7.80 14.59
N ILE A 15 8.34 6.78 13.96
CA ILE A 15 9.70 6.78 13.44
C ILE A 15 9.60 6.61 11.94
N GLY A 16 9.90 7.67 11.19
CA GLY A 16 10.05 7.63 9.75
C GLY A 16 11.48 7.26 9.37
N MET A 17 11.65 6.17 8.63
CA MET A 17 12.91 5.79 8.03
C MET A 17 12.88 6.14 6.56
N ASN A 18 13.84 6.96 6.08
CA ASN A 18 13.88 7.31 4.66
C ASN A 18 14.21 6.11 3.76
N PRO A 19 15.21 5.24 4.09
CA PRO A 19 15.39 4.02 3.33
C PRO A 19 14.13 3.13 3.37
N PRO A 20 13.87 2.32 2.32
CA PRO A 20 14.68 2.12 1.12
C PRO A 20 14.39 3.09 -0.02
N HIS A 21 13.83 4.28 0.27
CA HIS A 21 13.62 5.33 -0.74
C HIS A 21 14.93 5.68 -1.45
N SER A 22 14.83 6.07 -2.73
CA SER A 22 15.98 6.53 -3.49
C SER A 22 16.67 7.75 -2.83
N PRO A 23 18.00 7.94 -3.02
CA PRO A 23 18.88 7.16 -3.88
C PRO A 23 19.24 5.79 -3.30
N TYR A 24 19.46 4.82 -4.16
CA TYR A 24 20.03 3.50 -3.88
C TYR A 24 20.89 3.06 -5.09
N ALA A 25 21.73 3.96 -5.58
CA ALA A 25 22.49 3.78 -6.82
C ALA A 25 23.90 3.24 -6.61
N SER A 26 24.43 3.33 -5.39
CA SER A 26 25.80 3.00 -5.05
C SER A 26 25.94 2.52 -3.61
N THR A 27 27.15 2.13 -3.24
CA THR A 27 27.51 1.81 -1.85
C THR A 27 27.42 2.99 -0.90
N ASP A 28 27.44 4.22 -1.40
CA ASP A 28 27.28 5.43 -0.58
C ASP A 28 25.82 5.68 -0.20
N ASP A 29 24.88 5.02 -0.90
CA ASP A 29 23.44 5.19 -0.76
C ASP A 29 22.79 4.00 -0.04
N CYS A 30 23.56 3.06 0.51
CA CYS A 30 22.99 1.85 1.09
C CYS A 30 23.60 1.45 2.42
N ASP A 31 22.91 0.55 3.11
CA ASP A 31 23.45 -0.12 4.30
C ASP A 31 24.57 -1.08 3.90
N LEU A 32 25.79 -0.79 4.31
CA LEU A 32 26.96 -1.57 3.92
C LEU A 32 26.96 -2.99 4.49
N GLU A 33 26.47 -3.19 5.72
CA GLU A 33 26.34 -4.54 6.29
C GLU A 33 25.31 -5.37 5.54
N GLY A 34 24.18 -4.78 5.16
CA GLY A 34 23.19 -5.40 4.30
C GLY A 34 23.76 -5.71 2.92
N TYR A 35 24.54 -4.79 2.34
CA TYR A 35 25.14 -4.96 1.01
C TYR A 35 26.04 -6.18 0.90
N GLU A 36 26.79 -6.52 1.95
CA GLU A 36 27.63 -7.73 1.98
C GLU A 36 26.85 -9.03 1.72
N ARG A 37 25.54 -9.03 1.99
CA ARG A 37 24.66 -10.20 1.72
C ARG A 37 24.31 -10.36 0.25
N TYR A 38 24.38 -9.29 -0.54
CA TYR A 38 23.82 -9.23 -1.91
C TYR A 38 24.84 -8.93 -2.98
N LYS A 39 26.03 -8.42 -2.64
CA LYS A 39 27.04 -7.91 -3.59
C LYS A 39 27.47 -8.93 -4.66
N ASP A 40 27.60 -10.20 -4.28
CA ASP A 40 28.10 -11.26 -5.14
C ASP A 40 26.96 -12.08 -5.82
N LYS A 41 25.70 -11.75 -5.51
CA LYS A 41 24.56 -12.44 -6.11
C LYS A 41 24.27 -11.91 -7.51
N SER A 42 23.91 -12.81 -8.42
CA SER A 42 23.43 -12.45 -9.76
C SER A 42 22.05 -11.75 -9.68
N LEU A 43 21.67 -11.04 -10.71
CA LEU A 43 20.35 -10.41 -10.78
C LEU A 43 19.23 -11.45 -10.78
N THR A 44 19.43 -12.61 -11.38
CA THR A 44 18.46 -13.72 -11.41
C THR A 44 18.27 -14.38 -10.05
N GLU A 45 19.28 -14.34 -9.17
CA GLU A 45 19.14 -14.80 -7.77
C GLU A 45 18.41 -13.78 -6.88
N LEU A 46 18.43 -12.51 -7.25
CA LEU A 46 17.80 -11.43 -6.49
C LEU A 46 16.38 -11.12 -6.98
N LEU A 47 16.19 -11.10 -8.29
CA LEU A 47 14.93 -10.76 -8.96
C LEU A 47 14.21 -12.07 -9.35
N VAL A 48 13.69 -12.77 -8.36
CA VAL A 48 13.12 -14.13 -8.50
C VAL A 48 11.66 -14.15 -8.96
N ARG A 49 11.03 -12.98 -9.10
CA ARG A 49 9.62 -12.90 -9.49
C ARG A 49 9.51 -13.03 -11.01
N ASP A 50 8.49 -13.72 -11.50
CA ASP A 50 8.29 -13.96 -12.94
C ASP A 50 8.06 -12.67 -13.73
N ASN A 51 7.56 -11.61 -13.10
CA ASN A 51 7.36 -10.30 -13.71
C ASN A 51 8.57 -9.37 -13.64
N ALA A 52 9.70 -9.82 -13.07
CA ALA A 52 10.89 -8.98 -12.94
C ALA A 52 11.72 -8.98 -14.23
N ASP A 53 12.09 -7.79 -14.71
CA ASP A 53 12.93 -7.60 -15.89
C ASP A 53 14.38 -7.30 -15.49
N THR A 54 15.24 -8.28 -15.63
CA THR A 54 16.67 -8.15 -15.32
C THR A 54 17.44 -7.32 -16.34
N THR A 55 16.83 -6.96 -17.48
CA THR A 55 17.47 -6.19 -18.56
C THR A 55 17.34 -4.67 -18.37
N MET A 56 16.45 -4.23 -17.49
CA MET A 56 16.30 -2.80 -17.17
C MET A 56 17.59 -2.21 -16.59
N ALA A 57 17.94 -1.00 -17.01
CA ALA A 57 19.14 -0.29 -16.49
C ALA A 57 19.18 -0.19 -14.97
N LYS A 58 18.00 0.00 -14.34
CA LYS A 58 17.88 0.07 -12.87
C LYS A 58 18.00 -1.28 -12.16
N ALA A 59 18.01 -2.41 -12.87
CA ALA A 59 18.11 -3.74 -12.25
C ALA A 59 19.40 -3.89 -11.41
N ALA A 60 20.50 -3.28 -11.82
CA ALA A 60 21.74 -3.29 -11.05
C ALA A 60 21.61 -2.68 -9.64
N ALA A 61 20.67 -1.78 -9.45
CA ALA A 61 20.42 -1.09 -8.18
C ALA A 61 19.73 -1.96 -7.12
N VAL A 62 19.18 -3.10 -7.49
CA VAL A 62 18.43 -3.99 -6.58
C VAL A 62 19.26 -4.42 -5.36
N ARG A 63 20.57 -4.58 -5.51
CA ARG A 63 21.48 -4.94 -4.40
C ARG A 63 21.47 -3.90 -3.28
N TYR A 64 21.52 -2.64 -3.67
CA TYR A 64 21.52 -1.50 -2.74
C TYR A 64 20.15 -1.32 -2.08
N TYR A 65 19.08 -1.51 -2.86
CA TYR A 65 17.73 -1.50 -2.34
C TYR A 65 17.52 -2.60 -1.28
N PHE A 66 17.90 -3.84 -1.56
CA PHE A 66 17.81 -4.96 -0.61
C PHE A 66 18.71 -4.78 0.60
N ALA A 67 19.88 -4.15 0.41
CA ALA A 67 20.76 -3.78 1.51
C ALA A 67 20.06 -2.81 2.48
N ASN A 68 19.38 -1.80 1.95
CA ASN A 68 18.60 -0.84 2.72
C ASN A 68 17.44 -1.52 3.47
N VAL A 69 16.71 -2.43 2.82
CA VAL A 69 15.65 -3.22 3.48
C VAL A 69 16.21 -4.04 4.64
N SER A 70 17.38 -4.68 4.46
CA SER A 70 18.07 -5.40 5.54
C SER A 70 18.53 -4.49 6.66
N GLY A 71 18.96 -3.28 6.34
CA GLY A 71 19.32 -2.25 7.33
C GLY A 71 18.13 -1.84 8.19
N ILE A 72 16.96 -1.61 7.56
CA ILE A 72 15.72 -1.29 8.29
C ILE A 72 15.32 -2.43 9.21
N ASP A 73 15.37 -3.66 8.74
CA ASP A 73 15.04 -4.85 9.57
C ASP A 73 15.93 -4.92 10.82
N ARG A 74 17.22 -4.69 10.66
CA ARG A 74 18.17 -4.62 11.77
C ARG A 74 17.83 -3.50 12.76
N GLU A 75 17.53 -2.30 12.27
CA GLU A 75 17.18 -1.18 13.13
C GLU A 75 15.84 -1.41 13.85
N PHE A 76 14.87 -2.00 13.16
CA PHE A 76 13.61 -2.42 13.78
C PHE A 76 13.84 -3.44 14.91
N GLY A 77 14.70 -4.42 14.68
CA GLY A 77 15.12 -5.36 15.73
C GLY A 77 15.74 -4.66 16.94
N ARG A 78 16.57 -3.60 16.74
CA ARG A 78 17.14 -2.79 17.83
C ARG A 78 16.06 -2.04 18.62
N LEU A 79 15.01 -1.54 17.96
CA LEU A 79 13.88 -0.89 18.62
C LEU A 79 13.10 -1.88 19.49
N LEU A 80 12.80 -3.07 18.98
CA LEU A 80 12.16 -4.13 19.75
C LEU A 80 12.96 -4.51 20.99
N ALA A 81 14.27 -4.71 20.84
CA ALA A 81 15.15 -5.00 21.95
C ALA A 81 15.24 -3.84 22.98
N ALA A 82 15.07 -2.60 22.54
CA ALA A 82 15.03 -1.46 23.45
C ALA A 82 13.74 -1.43 24.28
N LEU A 83 12.59 -1.79 23.69
CA LEU A 83 11.33 -1.96 24.40
C LEU A 83 11.42 -3.08 25.46
N ASP A 84 12.03 -4.20 25.10
CA ASP A 84 12.23 -5.34 26.01
C ASP A 84 13.09 -4.92 27.21
N ARG A 85 14.23 -4.27 26.97
CA ARG A 85 15.10 -3.76 28.04
C ARG A 85 14.43 -2.71 28.94
N ALA A 86 13.47 -1.97 28.39
CA ALA A 86 12.70 -0.98 29.14
C ALA A 86 11.50 -1.58 29.92
N GLY A 87 11.21 -2.88 29.76
CA GLY A 87 10.06 -3.54 30.36
C GLY A 87 8.72 -3.07 29.80
N LEU A 88 8.68 -2.59 28.54
CA LEU A 88 7.51 -1.98 27.93
C LEU A 88 6.80 -2.88 26.91
N THR A 89 7.37 -4.01 26.58
CA THR A 89 6.91 -4.90 25.50
C THR A 89 5.45 -5.30 25.65
N GLU A 90 5.02 -5.70 26.84
CA GLU A 90 3.68 -6.23 27.11
C GLU A 90 2.58 -5.14 27.02
N ASN A 91 2.95 -3.88 27.16
CA ASN A 91 2.00 -2.76 27.15
C ASN A 91 2.30 -1.75 26.03
N THR A 92 2.84 -2.23 24.92
CA THR A 92 3.10 -1.38 23.75
C THR A 92 2.55 -2.02 22.48
N ILE A 93 1.74 -1.26 21.76
CA ILE A 93 1.35 -1.60 20.40
C ILE A 93 2.51 -1.21 19.50
N VAL A 94 3.12 -2.17 18.83
CA VAL A 94 4.17 -1.95 17.85
C VAL A 94 3.59 -2.18 16.47
N VAL A 95 3.81 -1.21 15.57
CA VAL A 95 3.36 -1.28 14.18
C VAL A 95 4.57 -1.09 13.26
N PHE A 96 4.68 -1.93 12.26
CA PHE A 96 5.60 -1.74 11.15
C PHE A 96 4.78 -1.65 9.85
N ALA A 97 4.95 -0.59 9.11
CA ALA A 97 4.26 -0.36 7.85
C ALA A 97 5.12 0.45 6.88
N SER A 98 4.75 0.44 5.61
CA SER A 98 5.25 1.35 4.59
C SER A 98 4.13 2.26 4.09
N ASP A 99 4.45 3.39 3.50
CA ASP A 99 3.51 4.30 2.84
C ASP A 99 3.04 3.76 1.48
N HIS A 100 3.93 3.14 0.71
CA HIS A 100 3.70 2.45 -0.56
C HIS A 100 4.75 1.37 -0.78
N GLY A 101 4.59 0.57 -1.81
CA GLY A 101 5.59 -0.40 -2.26
C GLY A 101 6.56 0.18 -3.29
N GLU A 102 7.27 -0.70 -3.98
CA GLU A 102 8.24 -0.36 -5.02
C GLU A 102 8.24 -1.45 -6.10
N THR A 103 7.99 -1.06 -7.35
CA THR A 103 7.96 -2.01 -8.48
C THR A 103 9.35 -2.53 -8.84
N MET A 104 10.40 -1.79 -8.50
CA MET A 104 11.78 -2.06 -8.96
C MET A 104 11.80 -2.30 -10.47
N THR A 105 11.97 -3.55 -10.90
CA THR A 105 11.99 -3.95 -12.31
C THR A 105 10.75 -4.73 -12.74
N SER A 106 9.79 -4.92 -11.84
CA SER A 106 8.56 -5.64 -12.16
C SER A 106 7.77 -4.90 -13.24
N HIS A 107 7.17 -5.66 -14.15
CA HIS A 107 6.36 -5.17 -15.27
C HIS A 107 7.10 -4.29 -16.29
N SER A 108 8.44 -4.30 -16.30
CA SER A 108 9.27 -3.46 -17.19
C SER A 108 8.85 -1.98 -17.19
N THR A 109 8.35 -1.48 -16.04
CA THR A 109 7.84 -0.11 -15.91
C THR A 109 8.86 0.81 -15.27
N ASP A 110 8.89 2.07 -15.71
CA ASP A 110 9.64 3.15 -15.05
C ASP A 110 8.85 3.84 -13.92
N ASP A 111 7.57 3.47 -13.74
CA ASP A 111 6.74 3.97 -12.65
C ASP A 111 6.99 3.14 -11.38
N PRO A 112 7.79 3.66 -10.42
CA PRO A 112 8.26 2.83 -9.32
C PRO A 112 7.16 2.55 -8.28
N LYS A 113 6.16 3.41 -8.13
CA LYS A 113 5.26 3.36 -6.99
C LYS A 113 3.84 3.93 -7.20
N ASN A 114 3.60 4.65 -8.29
CA ASN A 114 2.29 5.26 -8.56
C ASN A 114 1.47 4.39 -9.52
N SER A 115 1.31 3.13 -9.20
CA SER A 115 0.69 2.15 -10.08
C SER A 115 -0.22 1.20 -9.33
N ILE A 116 -1.11 0.55 -10.07
CA ILE A 116 -2.02 -0.48 -9.55
C ILE A 116 -1.32 -1.81 -9.26
N TRP A 117 -0.09 -1.97 -9.71
CA TRP A 117 0.65 -3.21 -9.55
C TRP A 117 0.79 -3.62 -8.09
N ARG A 118 0.72 -4.92 -7.84
CA ARG A 118 0.81 -5.48 -6.49
C ARG A 118 2.04 -5.01 -5.74
N GLU A 119 3.17 -4.87 -6.41
CA GLU A 119 4.44 -4.40 -5.84
C GLU A 119 4.36 -2.97 -5.32
N SER A 120 3.50 -2.15 -5.92
CA SER A 120 3.23 -0.77 -5.49
C SER A 120 2.17 -0.69 -4.40
N LEU A 121 1.08 -1.48 -4.51
CA LEU A 121 -0.07 -1.40 -3.61
C LEU A 121 0.08 -2.18 -2.32
N ASN A 122 0.67 -3.38 -2.36
CA ASN A 122 0.77 -4.23 -1.20
C ASN A 122 1.93 -3.79 -0.31
N ILE A 123 1.60 -3.05 0.73
CA ILE A 123 2.55 -2.65 1.76
C ILE A 123 2.63 -3.71 2.87
N PRO A 124 3.79 -3.87 3.53
CA PRO A 124 3.84 -4.60 4.78
C PRO A 124 3.01 -3.88 5.84
N PHE A 125 2.21 -4.64 6.58
CA PHE A 125 1.52 -4.13 7.76
C PHE A 125 1.56 -5.20 8.84
N LEU A 126 2.39 -4.96 9.85
CA LEU A 126 2.55 -5.88 10.98
C LEU A 126 2.15 -5.16 12.26
N VAL A 127 1.36 -5.84 13.08
CA VAL A 127 0.94 -5.35 14.39
C VAL A 127 1.31 -6.37 15.44
N ARG A 128 2.01 -5.92 16.49
CA ARG A 128 2.29 -6.69 17.68
C ARG A 128 1.67 -6.00 18.90
N TYR A 129 0.82 -6.72 19.60
CA TYR A 129 0.27 -6.31 20.89
C TYR A 129 0.08 -7.55 21.75
N PRO A 130 1.08 -7.93 22.59
CA PRO A 130 1.06 -9.16 23.35
C PRO A 130 -0.20 -9.33 24.19
N GLY A 131 -0.75 -10.53 24.23
CA GLY A 131 -1.96 -10.85 24.98
C GLY A 131 -3.26 -10.20 24.46
N ARG A 132 -3.19 -9.37 23.41
CA ARG A 132 -4.35 -8.68 22.83
C ARG A 132 -4.56 -8.98 21.35
N VAL A 133 -3.50 -9.07 20.57
CA VAL A 133 -3.55 -9.43 19.16
C VAL A 133 -2.86 -10.77 18.98
N PRO A 134 -3.57 -11.83 18.57
CA PRO A 134 -3.00 -13.16 18.41
C PRO A 134 -2.06 -13.20 17.18
N HIS A 135 -1.04 -14.08 17.25
CA HIS A 135 -0.13 -14.29 16.13
C HIS A 135 -0.85 -15.00 14.99
N ARG A 136 -0.98 -14.36 13.85
CA ARG A 136 -1.54 -14.92 12.61
C ARG A 136 -1.19 -14.07 11.39
N VAL A 137 -1.43 -14.62 10.22
CA VAL A 137 -1.62 -13.86 8.97
C VAL A 137 -3.12 -13.66 8.79
N ASP A 138 -3.53 -12.47 8.37
CA ASP A 138 -4.92 -12.13 8.10
C ASP A 138 -5.08 -11.62 6.67
N ASP A 139 -6.17 -11.96 6.03
CA ASP A 139 -6.51 -11.58 4.65
C ASP A 139 -7.40 -10.32 4.58
N LEU A 140 -7.51 -9.59 5.67
CA LEU A 140 -8.24 -8.31 5.73
C LEU A 140 -7.67 -7.34 4.69
N LEU A 141 -8.53 -6.83 3.81
CA LEU A 141 -8.19 -5.75 2.89
C LEU A 141 -8.11 -4.41 3.65
N LEU A 142 -7.13 -4.30 4.54
CA LEU A 142 -6.86 -3.08 5.28
C LEU A 142 -6.27 -2.04 4.34
N SER A 143 -6.93 -0.90 4.20
CA SER A 143 -6.41 0.21 3.40
C SER A 143 -5.77 1.30 4.27
N THR A 144 -4.98 2.17 3.67
CA THR A 144 -4.24 3.21 4.41
C THR A 144 -5.13 4.08 5.31
N PRO A 145 -6.34 4.52 4.90
CA PRO A 145 -7.24 5.27 5.78
C PRO A 145 -7.67 4.53 7.04
N ASP A 146 -7.70 3.19 7.01
CA ASP A 146 -8.14 2.36 8.14
C ASP A 146 -7.09 2.23 9.24
N ILE A 147 -5.83 2.55 8.95
CA ILE A 147 -4.71 2.34 9.88
C ILE A 147 -4.93 3.17 11.16
N MET A 148 -5.15 4.46 11.02
CA MET A 148 -5.28 5.35 12.18
C MET A 148 -6.48 4.97 13.07
N PRO A 149 -7.72 4.82 12.57
CA PRO A 149 -8.83 4.42 13.42
C PRO A 149 -8.63 3.04 14.05
N THR A 150 -8.03 2.08 13.34
CA THR A 150 -7.71 0.76 13.89
C THR A 150 -6.70 0.85 15.05
N LEU A 151 -5.68 1.69 14.95
CA LEU A 151 -4.72 1.89 16.04
C LEU A 151 -5.36 2.59 17.24
N LEU A 152 -6.27 3.54 17.03
CA LEU A 152 -7.03 4.15 18.10
C LEU A 152 -7.93 3.13 18.80
N GLY A 153 -8.61 2.26 18.05
CA GLY A 153 -9.41 1.16 18.60
C GLY A 153 -8.57 0.17 19.42
N LEU A 154 -7.38 -0.22 18.93
CA LEU A 154 -6.44 -1.04 19.70
C LEU A 154 -5.95 -0.37 20.98
N ALA A 155 -5.79 0.94 20.97
CA ALA A 155 -5.41 1.74 22.15
C ALA A 155 -6.57 2.01 23.12
N GLY A 156 -7.79 1.51 22.84
CA GLY A 156 -8.98 1.77 23.65
C GLY A 156 -9.55 3.18 23.48
N LEU A 157 -9.24 3.84 22.37
CA LEU A 157 -9.66 5.21 22.04
C LEU A 157 -10.68 5.26 20.90
N GLY A 158 -11.39 4.18 20.61
CA GLY A 158 -12.36 4.10 19.52
C GLY A 158 -13.42 5.20 19.55
N GLU A 159 -13.93 5.53 20.74
CA GLU A 159 -14.89 6.63 20.96
C GLU A 159 -14.31 8.03 20.62
N ARG A 160 -13.01 8.13 20.43
CA ARG A 160 -12.30 9.37 20.10
C ARG A 160 -12.01 9.53 18.62
N ILE A 161 -12.38 8.57 17.79
CA ILE A 161 -12.17 8.64 16.33
C ILE A 161 -13.03 9.79 15.79
N PRO A 162 -12.43 10.81 15.14
CA PRO A 162 -13.22 11.93 14.60
C PRO A 162 -14.17 11.50 13.50
N VAL A 163 -15.38 12.03 13.49
CA VAL A 163 -16.41 11.70 12.48
C VAL A 163 -15.95 11.92 11.02
N ARG A 164 -15.00 12.84 10.81
CA ARG A 164 -14.43 13.14 9.48
C ARG A 164 -13.43 12.09 8.96
N VAL A 165 -13.12 11.07 9.76
CA VAL A 165 -12.21 9.99 9.35
C VAL A 165 -12.96 9.06 8.41
N GLU A 166 -12.44 8.87 7.21
CA GLU A 166 -13.05 8.04 6.17
C GLU A 166 -12.77 6.56 6.39
N GLY A 167 -11.63 6.23 7.01
CA GLY A 167 -11.26 4.85 7.35
C GLY A 167 -12.09 4.27 8.49
N ARG A 168 -12.09 2.93 8.59
CA ARG A 168 -12.84 2.15 9.59
C ARG A 168 -11.91 1.54 10.64
N ASP A 169 -12.43 1.37 11.84
CA ASP A 169 -11.75 0.67 12.93
C ASP A 169 -11.93 -0.86 12.78
N TYR A 170 -10.84 -1.55 12.48
CA TYR A 170 -10.77 -3.01 12.41
C TYR A 170 -10.06 -3.63 13.62
N SER A 171 -9.91 -2.90 14.73
CA SER A 171 -9.23 -3.40 15.93
C SER A 171 -9.88 -4.66 16.50
N ALA A 172 -11.22 -4.77 16.43
CA ALA A 172 -11.96 -5.96 16.84
C ALA A 172 -11.63 -7.18 15.95
N VAL A 173 -11.38 -6.98 14.64
CA VAL A 173 -10.90 -8.04 13.76
C VAL A 173 -9.50 -8.48 14.18
N LEU A 174 -8.58 -7.54 14.43
CA LEU A 174 -7.23 -7.85 14.85
C LEU A 174 -7.16 -8.58 16.18
N ARG A 175 -8.03 -8.24 17.14
CA ARG A 175 -8.15 -8.95 18.44
C ARG A 175 -8.92 -10.26 18.38
N GLN A 176 -9.62 -10.54 17.28
CA GLN A 176 -10.58 -11.64 17.16
C GLN A 176 -11.73 -11.55 18.18
N ASP A 177 -12.25 -10.36 18.39
CA ASP A 177 -13.39 -10.15 19.27
C ASP A 177 -14.63 -10.90 18.75
N ALA A 178 -15.56 -11.26 19.65
CA ALA A 178 -16.78 -11.98 19.28
C ALA A 178 -17.69 -11.17 18.34
N VAL A 179 -17.66 -9.84 18.45
CA VAL A 179 -18.37 -8.92 17.57
C VAL A 179 -17.33 -8.15 16.75
N GLN A 180 -17.41 -8.29 15.45
CA GLN A 180 -16.47 -7.66 14.52
C GLN A 180 -17.25 -6.84 13.47
N PRO A 181 -16.65 -5.77 12.95
CA PRO A 181 -17.20 -5.07 11.79
C PRO A 181 -17.19 -5.98 10.55
N GLU A 182 -18.06 -5.68 9.60
CA GLU A 182 -18.02 -6.33 8.29
C GLU A 182 -16.66 -6.06 7.62
N ARG A 183 -16.05 -7.11 7.07
CA ARG A 183 -14.80 -6.99 6.32
C ARG A 183 -15.05 -6.27 5.00
N PRO A 184 -14.14 -5.41 4.55
CA PRO A 184 -14.27 -4.76 3.26
C PRO A 184 -14.19 -5.79 2.14
N ARG A 185 -15.09 -5.67 1.15
CA ARG A 185 -15.08 -6.51 -0.05
C ARG A 185 -14.02 -6.07 -1.03
N ALA A 186 -13.72 -4.78 -1.02
CA ALA A 186 -12.76 -4.17 -1.91
C ALA A 186 -12.10 -2.95 -1.27
N ALA A 187 -10.92 -2.59 -1.77
CA ALA A 187 -10.20 -1.36 -1.46
C ALA A 187 -10.10 -0.49 -2.72
N LEU A 188 -10.22 0.82 -2.53
CA LEU A 188 -10.09 1.81 -3.59
C LEU A 188 -8.63 2.13 -3.87
N TYR A 189 -8.25 2.10 -5.13
CA TYR A 189 -7.01 2.70 -5.64
C TYR A 189 -7.31 4.05 -6.28
N MET A 190 -6.54 5.05 -5.92
CA MET A 190 -6.63 6.39 -6.50
C MET A 190 -5.27 6.89 -6.94
N ARG A 191 -5.23 7.43 -8.14
CA ARG A 191 -4.09 8.19 -8.65
C ARG A 191 -4.60 9.48 -9.26
N ASN A 192 -4.21 10.59 -8.68
CA ASN A 192 -4.56 11.90 -9.20
C ASN A 192 -3.38 12.50 -9.96
N LEU A 193 -3.70 13.20 -11.04
CA LEU A 193 -2.75 14.05 -11.72
C LEU A 193 -2.60 15.33 -10.90
N ASP A 194 -1.60 15.38 -10.03
CA ASP A 194 -1.27 16.58 -9.27
C ASP A 194 0.19 16.96 -9.50
N GLY A 195 0.49 17.35 -10.74
CA GLY A 195 1.83 17.79 -11.12
C GLY A 195 2.04 19.29 -11.02
N GLY A 196 1.07 20.01 -10.46
CA GLY A 196 1.05 21.45 -10.50
C GLY A 196 0.88 22.00 -11.93
N ARG A 197 0.82 23.32 -12.04
CA ARG A 197 0.79 24.01 -13.33
C ARG A 197 2.11 24.71 -13.57
N ASP A 198 2.63 24.61 -14.79
CA ASP A 198 3.77 25.43 -15.20
C ASP A 198 3.37 26.91 -15.45
N ALA A 199 4.34 27.73 -15.85
CA ALA A 199 4.13 29.14 -16.14
C ALA A 199 3.09 29.40 -17.26
N ASP A 200 2.87 28.40 -18.13
CA ASP A 200 1.91 28.45 -19.22
C ASP A 200 0.54 27.90 -18.81
N GLY A 201 0.37 27.53 -17.54
CA GLY A 201 -0.86 26.98 -17.00
C GLY A 201 -1.10 25.52 -17.37
N LEU A 202 -0.16 24.85 -18.03
CA LEU A 202 -0.25 23.44 -18.38
C LEU A 202 0.04 22.55 -17.16
N VAL A 203 -0.79 21.55 -16.98
CA VAL A 203 -0.57 20.53 -15.93
C VAL A 203 0.63 19.68 -16.33
N ARG A 204 1.71 19.77 -15.60
CA ARG A 204 2.88 18.91 -15.71
C ARG A 204 2.81 17.79 -14.70
N GLY A 205 1.80 16.93 -14.81
CA GLY A 205 1.72 15.70 -14.04
C GLY A 205 2.37 14.57 -14.82
N PHE A 206 3.16 13.78 -14.12
CA PHE A 206 3.75 12.57 -14.69
C PHE A 206 2.75 11.43 -14.82
N PHE A 207 1.61 11.53 -14.11
CA PHE A 207 0.69 10.42 -13.97
C PHE A 207 -0.71 10.83 -14.41
N ALA A 208 -1.25 10.15 -15.41
CA ALA A 208 -2.65 10.29 -15.78
C ALA A 208 -3.53 9.88 -14.59
N GLN A 209 -4.71 10.48 -14.47
CA GLN A 209 -5.66 10.10 -13.44
C GLN A 209 -6.09 8.65 -13.62
N ALA A 210 -6.20 7.94 -12.51
CA ALA A 210 -6.68 6.58 -12.50
C ALA A 210 -7.51 6.30 -11.24
N ARG A 211 -8.47 5.40 -11.38
CA ARG A 211 -9.22 4.79 -10.29
C ARG A 211 -9.22 3.29 -10.47
N GLY A 212 -9.18 2.59 -9.37
CA GLY A 212 -9.14 1.14 -9.42
C GLY A 212 -9.74 0.51 -8.19
N VAL A 213 -9.94 -0.79 -8.29
CA VAL A 213 -10.47 -1.61 -7.23
C VAL A 213 -9.58 -2.83 -7.01
N LYS A 214 -9.27 -3.10 -5.75
CA LYS A 214 -8.62 -4.31 -5.29
C LYS A 214 -9.61 -5.10 -4.47
N THR A 215 -9.94 -6.30 -4.92
CA THR A 215 -10.71 -7.30 -4.17
C THR A 215 -9.81 -8.40 -3.63
N ALA A 216 -10.35 -9.39 -2.95
CA ALA A 216 -9.57 -10.56 -2.52
C ALA A 216 -8.97 -11.34 -3.70
N ALA A 217 -9.65 -11.38 -4.85
CA ALA A 217 -9.26 -12.19 -6.01
C ALA A 217 -8.82 -11.38 -7.24
N HIS A 218 -9.20 -10.11 -7.35
CA HIS A 218 -8.97 -9.35 -8.58
C HIS A 218 -8.44 -7.96 -8.29
N THR A 219 -7.73 -7.43 -9.26
CA THR A 219 -7.28 -6.03 -9.31
C THR A 219 -7.73 -5.43 -10.64
N MET A 220 -8.30 -4.21 -10.62
CA MET A 220 -8.65 -3.48 -11.84
C MET A 220 -8.26 -2.00 -11.71
N GLU A 221 -7.72 -1.43 -12.78
CA GLU A 221 -7.49 0.01 -12.97
C GLU A 221 -8.21 0.52 -14.21
N LEU A 222 -8.91 1.64 -14.08
CA LEU A 222 -9.34 2.48 -15.17
C LEU A 222 -8.48 3.75 -15.17
N ARG A 223 -7.85 4.04 -16.31
CA ARG A 223 -7.04 5.25 -16.49
C ARG A 223 -7.68 6.13 -17.55
N ILE A 224 -7.74 7.43 -17.30
CA ILE A 224 -8.23 8.40 -18.28
C ILE A 224 -7.08 9.19 -18.89
N GLY A 225 -7.27 9.56 -20.15
CA GLY A 225 -6.43 10.51 -20.86
C GLY A 225 -6.66 11.96 -20.41
N ARG A 226 -5.91 12.87 -21.00
CA ARG A 226 -6.04 14.32 -20.73
C ARG A 226 -7.41 14.88 -21.13
N ASP A 227 -8.07 14.25 -22.07
CA ASP A 227 -9.40 14.60 -22.56
C ASP A 227 -10.54 13.98 -21.71
N GLY A 228 -10.20 13.24 -20.65
CA GLY A 228 -11.16 12.57 -19.77
C GLY A 228 -11.72 11.26 -20.31
N THR A 229 -11.27 10.80 -21.49
CA THR A 229 -11.70 9.52 -22.06
C THR A 229 -10.92 8.35 -21.48
N LEU A 230 -11.52 7.15 -21.51
CA LEU A 230 -10.84 5.92 -21.06
C LEU A 230 -9.64 5.63 -21.97
N GLU A 231 -8.45 5.66 -21.40
CA GLU A 231 -7.17 5.42 -22.10
C GLU A 231 -6.70 3.98 -21.92
N ARG A 232 -6.88 3.42 -20.72
CA ARG A 232 -6.38 2.10 -20.38
C ARG A 232 -7.26 1.40 -19.35
N VAL A 233 -7.45 0.09 -19.56
CA VAL A 233 -7.94 -0.84 -18.55
C VAL A 233 -6.86 -1.85 -18.23
N LEU A 234 -6.56 -2.03 -16.95
CA LEU A 234 -5.81 -3.17 -16.43
C LEU A 234 -6.72 -3.99 -15.55
N MET A 235 -6.75 -5.29 -15.75
CA MET A 235 -7.57 -6.20 -14.96
C MET A 235 -6.86 -7.54 -14.80
N PHE A 236 -6.77 -8.04 -13.56
CA PHE A 236 -6.02 -9.25 -13.22
C PHE A 236 -6.82 -10.16 -12.30
N ASP A 237 -6.67 -11.47 -12.50
CA ASP A 237 -7.02 -12.51 -11.54
C ASP A 237 -5.80 -12.77 -10.64
N ASP A 238 -5.74 -12.14 -9.48
CA ASP A 238 -4.58 -12.22 -8.57
C ASP A 238 -4.41 -13.61 -7.93
N ALA A 239 -5.45 -14.45 -7.98
CA ALA A 239 -5.38 -15.81 -7.46
C ALA A 239 -4.73 -16.76 -8.48
N ALA A 240 -5.09 -16.62 -9.75
CA ALA A 240 -4.53 -17.43 -10.84
C ALA A 240 -3.21 -16.86 -11.36
N ASP A 241 -3.03 -15.54 -11.32
CA ASP A 241 -1.86 -14.80 -11.80
C ASP A 241 -1.32 -13.84 -10.72
N PRO A 242 -0.64 -14.37 -9.68
CA PRO A 242 -0.17 -13.57 -8.56
C PRO A 242 0.91 -12.54 -8.91
N TYR A 243 1.50 -12.64 -10.10
CA TYR A 243 2.48 -11.68 -10.62
C TYR A 243 1.91 -10.73 -11.67
N GLN A 244 0.60 -10.80 -11.94
CA GLN A 244 -0.10 -9.88 -12.85
C GLN A 244 0.54 -9.79 -14.24
N LEU A 245 0.89 -10.96 -14.81
CA LEU A 245 1.53 -11.10 -16.12
C LEU A 245 0.54 -10.97 -17.28
N HIS A 246 -0.73 -11.34 -17.03
CA HIS A 246 -1.75 -11.47 -18.06
C HIS A 246 -2.90 -10.51 -17.80
N ASN A 247 -2.93 -9.40 -18.53
CA ASN A 247 -4.07 -8.49 -18.49
C ASN A 247 -5.30 -9.17 -19.10
N LEU A 248 -6.39 -9.22 -18.33
CA LEU A 248 -7.68 -9.72 -18.79
C LEU A 248 -8.40 -8.64 -19.59
N ALA A 249 -8.61 -8.87 -20.89
CA ALA A 249 -9.31 -7.91 -21.74
C ALA A 249 -10.80 -7.82 -21.35
N PRO A 250 -11.39 -6.62 -21.19
CA PRO A 250 -12.80 -6.45 -20.87
C PRO A 250 -13.76 -7.16 -21.86
N GLU A 251 -13.38 -7.20 -23.12
CA GLU A 251 -14.16 -7.83 -24.20
C GLU A 251 -14.21 -9.35 -24.04
N GLU A 252 -13.16 -9.95 -23.49
CA GLU A 252 -13.08 -11.39 -23.23
C GLU A 252 -13.69 -11.78 -21.89
N HIS A 253 -13.76 -10.82 -20.95
CA HIS A 253 -14.25 -11.00 -19.58
C HIS A 253 -15.35 -9.97 -19.19
N PRO A 254 -16.41 -9.77 -19.99
CA PRO A 254 -17.36 -8.67 -19.80
C PRO A 254 -18.12 -8.75 -18.47
N ALA A 255 -18.44 -9.95 -17.99
CA ALA A 255 -19.14 -10.12 -16.73
C ALA A 255 -18.28 -9.73 -15.51
N LEU A 256 -16.99 -10.08 -15.53
CA LEU A 256 -16.02 -9.71 -14.50
C LEU A 256 -15.78 -8.19 -14.53
N PHE A 257 -15.54 -7.63 -15.72
CA PHE A 257 -15.36 -6.19 -15.89
C PHE A 257 -16.54 -5.41 -15.31
N ALA A 258 -17.77 -5.77 -15.70
CA ALA A 258 -18.97 -5.13 -15.18
C ALA A 258 -19.12 -5.29 -13.65
N ALA A 259 -18.73 -6.42 -13.08
CA ALA A 259 -18.75 -6.62 -11.62
C ALA A 259 -17.74 -5.70 -10.91
N LEU A 260 -16.51 -5.60 -11.41
CA LEU A 260 -15.48 -4.73 -10.84
C LEU A 260 -15.83 -3.24 -11.01
N CYS A 261 -16.46 -2.85 -12.11
CA CYS A 261 -16.98 -1.48 -12.29
C CYS A 261 -18.08 -1.14 -11.28
N ARG A 262 -18.96 -2.08 -10.94
CA ARG A 262 -19.96 -1.87 -9.88
C ARG A 262 -19.32 -1.70 -8.50
N GLU A 263 -18.34 -2.53 -8.15
CA GLU A 263 -17.60 -2.36 -6.89
C GLU A 263 -16.86 -1.02 -6.85
N LEU A 264 -16.24 -0.62 -7.97
CA LEU A 264 -15.60 0.69 -8.09
C LEU A 264 -16.59 1.84 -7.91
N ALA A 265 -17.78 1.76 -8.53
CA ALA A 265 -18.82 2.77 -8.39
C ALA A 265 -19.26 2.97 -6.93
N VAL A 266 -19.40 1.86 -6.18
CA VAL A 266 -19.72 1.92 -4.75
C VAL A 266 -18.63 2.63 -3.98
N LEU A 267 -17.37 2.25 -4.20
CA LEU A 267 -16.23 2.86 -3.51
C LEU A 267 -16.08 4.35 -3.82
N LEU A 268 -16.26 4.75 -5.09
CA LEU A 268 -16.17 6.16 -5.49
C LEU A 268 -17.29 7.00 -4.88
N ARG A 269 -18.52 6.46 -4.83
CA ARG A 269 -19.66 7.11 -4.18
C ARG A 269 -19.42 7.25 -2.68
N ASP A 270 -19.04 6.18 -2.01
CA ASP A 270 -18.89 6.12 -0.55
C ASP A 270 -17.75 7.04 -0.05
N ASN A 271 -16.78 7.33 -0.92
CA ASN A 271 -15.69 8.26 -0.64
C ASN A 271 -15.91 9.67 -1.24
N ASP A 272 -17.09 9.97 -1.76
CA ASP A 272 -17.41 11.27 -2.41
C ASP A 272 -16.32 11.68 -3.42
N ASP A 273 -15.82 10.71 -4.20
CA ASP A 273 -14.73 10.93 -5.16
C ASP A 273 -15.15 11.87 -6.30
N VAL A 274 -14.19 12.63 -6.80
CA VAL A 274 -14.44 13.57 -7.89
C VAL A 274 -14.98 12.89 -9.15
N TRP A 275 -14.55 11.67 -9.46
CA TRP A 275 -15.09 10.93 -10.61
C TRP A 275 -16.58 10.62 -10.47
N PHE A 276 -17.02 10.29 -9.25
CA PHE A 276 -18.43 10.11 -8.94
C PHE A 276 -19.20 11.43 -9.08
N ARG A 277 -18.71 12.52 -8.47
CA ARG A 277 -19.40 13.83 -8.50
C ARG A 277 -19.50 14.43 -9.89
N GLU A 278 -18.52 14.21 -10.74
CA GLU A 278 -18.44 14.76 -12.09
C GLU A 278 -18.94 13.78 -13.17
N GLY A 279 -19.31 12.56 -12.79
CA GLY A 279 -19.80 11.54 -13.73
C GLY A 279 -18.72 11.05 -14.70
N VAL A 280 -17.44 11.05 -14.29
CA VAL A 280 -16.34 10.60 -15.14
C VAL A 280 -16.54 9.13 -15.49
N LEU A 281 -16.46 8.79 -16.78
CA LEU A 281 -16.71 7.44 -17.31
C LEU A 281 -18.08 6.85 -16.90
N SER A 282 -19.14 7.67 -16.84
CA SER A 282 -20.49 7.21 -16.46
C SER A 282 -21.10 6.19 -17.42
N ASP A 283 -20.58 6.08 -18.63
CA ASP A 283 -20.88 5.04 -19.61
C ASP A 283 -20.23 3.69 -19.32
N VAL A 284 -19.20 3.68 -18.46
CA VAL A 284 -18.44 2.49 -18.05
C VAL A 284 -18.69 2.13 -16.59
N VAL A 285 -18.68 3.13 -15.71
CA VAL A 285 -18.85 3.00 -14.25
C VAL A 285 -20.29 3.34 -13.86
N PRO A 286 -21.10 2.37 -13.44
CA PRO A 286 -22.54 2.56 -13.23
C PRO A 286 -22.81 3.24 -11.87
N TYR A 287 -22.74 4.56 -11.82
CA TYR A 287 -22.96 5.34 -10.59
C TYR A 287 -24.41 5.31 -10.07
N ASP A 288 -25.39 5.04 -10.96
CA ASP A 288 -26.83 5.07 -10.64
C ASP A 288 -27.37 3.75 -10.08
N THR A 289 -26.52 2.82 -9.68
CA THR A 289 -26.98 1.56 -9.10
C THR A 289 -27.62 1.80 -7.73
N ASN A 290 -28.90 2.14 -7.74
CA ASN A 290 -29.84 1.89 -6.65
C ASN A 290 -30.08 0.36 -6.59
N ASN A 291 -29.22 -0.38 -5.84
CA ASN A 291 -29.58 -1.71 -5.31
C ASN A 291 -28.62 -2.08 -4.17
#